data_98ab1927f903783a6227434c7e43d511
#
_entry.id   98ab1927f903783a6227434c7e43d511
#
_cell.length_a   1.000
_cell.length_b   1.000
_cell.length_c   1.000
_cell.angle_alpha   90.00
_cell.angle_beta   90.00
_cell.angle_gamma   90.00
#
_symmetry.space_group_name_H-M   'P 1'
#
loop_
_entity.id
_entity.type
_entity.pdbx_description
1 polymer ?
#
loop_
_entity_poly.entity_id
_entity_poly.type
_entity_poly.pdbx_seq_one_letter_code
_entity_poly.pdbx_strand_id
1 'polypeptide(L)'
;MPKPFMPALILAVALGLAGCVGGGEPPGTRFAQVSAQLPPVPPDRARFFFYRDYSLYNSDQRPMITLNGQPVAISEIGGVTYRDMPPGNYLVSVPYSAIYPNKDKIVAAAGGQTVYVKILSEKYEQNVTLLDYQPDIFVVVLVDPAQAQQEIASKRFFP
;
A
#
# COMPACT_ATOMS: atom_id res chain seq x y z
N MET A 1 -47.07 -22.19 -59.60
CA MET A 1 -46.89 -22.42 -58.19
C MET A 1 -45.42 -22.08 -57.86
N PRO A 2 -45.11 -20.93 -57.31
CA PRO A 2 -43.72 -20.60 -56.92
C PRO A 2 -43.43 -21.12 -55.52
N LYS A 3 -42.23 -21.71 -55.34
CA LYS A 3 -41.70 -22.19 -54.05
C LYS A 3 -41.17 -21.01 -53.23
N PRO A 4 -41.36 -20.99 -51.89
CA PRO A 4 -40.81 -19.96 -51.06
C PRO A 4 -39.31 -20.20 -50.77
N PHE A 5 -38.49 -19.17 -51.01
CA PHE A 5 -37.10 -19.09 -50.54
C PHE A 5 -37.08 -18.84 -49.04
N MET A 6 -36.46 -19.74 -48.29
CA MET A 6 -36.08 -19.50 -46.88
C MET A 6 -34.70 -18.80 -46.84
N PRO A 7 -34.58 -17.66 -46.21
CA PRO A 7 -33.25 -17.09 -45.93
C PRO A 7 -32.57 -17.83 -44.75
N ALA A 8 -31.40 -18.36 -45.00
CA ALA A 8 -30.54 -18.94 -43.97
C ALA A 8 -30.02 -17.85 -43.00
N LEU A 9 -30.39 -17.94 -41.74
CA LEU A 9 -29.92 -17.06 -40.68
C LEU A 9 -28.50 -17.50 -40.30
N ILE A 10 -27.50 -16.75 -40.74
CA ILE A 10 -26.10 -16.96 -40.32
C ILE A 10 -25.91 -16.33 -38.94
N LEU A 11 -25.87 -17.18 -37.91
CA LEU A 11 -25.56 -16.80 -36.55
C LEU A 11 -24.05 -16.66 -36.41
N ALA A 12 -23.52 -15.45 -36.46
CA ALA A 12 -22.13 -15.14 -36.21
C ALA A 12 -21.86 -15.22 -34.71
N VAL A 13 -21.27 -16.30 -34.24
CA VAL A 13 -20.75 -16.43 -32.84
C VAL A 13 -19.42 -15.69 -32.76
N ALA A 14 -19.45 -14.48 -32.25
CA ALA A 14 -18.25 -13.75 -31.90
C ALA A 14 -17.68 -14.35 -30.59
N LEU A 15 -16.66 -15.22 -30.69
CA LEU A 15 -15.85 -15.64 -29.55
C LEU A 15 -14.99 -14.44 -29.11
N GLY A 16 -15.43 -13.75 -28.07
CA GLY A 16 -14.62 -12.78 -27.36
C GLY A 16 -13.50 -13.50 -26.61
N LEU A 17 -12.27 -13.44 -27.13
CA LEU A 17 -11.06 -13.80 -26.41
C LEU A 17 -10.82 -12.72 -25.34
N ALA A 18 -11.41 -12.92 -24.14
CA ALA A 18 -11.01 -12.19 -22.97
C ALA A 18 -9.63 -12.71 -22.56
N GLY A 19 -8.57 -12.07 -23.05
CA GLY A 19 -7.19 -12.30 -22.63
C GLY A 19 -7.05 -11.92 -21.16
N CYS A 20 -6.96 -12.93 -20.30
CA CYS A 20 -6.47 -12.74 -18.94
C CYS A 20 -4.98 -12.37 -19.00
N VAL A 21 -4.67 -11.09 -19.02
CA VAL A 21 -3.32 -10.62 -18.68
C VAL A 21 -3.18 -10.74 -17.17
N GLY A 22 -2.79 -11.93 -16.72
CA GLY A 22 -2.62 -12.24 -15.31
C GLY A 22 -1.26 -11.79 -14.79
N GLY A 23 -1.18 -10.56 -14.36
CA GLY A 23 -0.22 -10.07 -13.37
C GLY A 23 -1.01 -9.54 -12.20
N GLY A 24 -1.92 -10.35 -11.64
CA GLY A 24 -2.95 -9.88 -10.73
C GLY A 24 -2.39 -9.48 -9.38
N GLU A 25 -2.43 -8.20 -9.09
CA GLU A 25 -2.52 -7.70 -7.73
C GLU A 25 -3.62 -8.49 -6.99
N PRO A 26 -3.34 -9.02 -5.77
CA PRO A 26 -4.32 -9.84 -5.06
C PRO A 26 -5.65 -9.10 -4.90
N PRO A 27 -6.80 -9.79 -4.96
CA PRO A 27 -8.10 -9.17 -4.87
C PRO A 27 -8.28 -8.49 -3.50
N GLY A 28 -8.81 -7.30 -3.49
CA GLY A 28 -9.08 -6.52 -2.27
C GLY A 28 -9.76 -5.20 -2.62
N THR A 29 -10.44 -4.62 -1.63
CA THR A 29 -11.12 -3.33 -1.81
C THR A 29 -10.08 -2.22 -1.92
N ARG A 30 -10.13 -1.44 -3.00
CA ARG A 30 -9.22 -0.29 -3.18
C ARG A 30 -9.59 0.84 -2.23
N PHE A 31 -8.58 1.57 -1.76
CA PHE A 31 -8.79 2.69 -0.84
C PHE A 31 -9.75 3.74 -1.40
N ALA A 32 -9.67 4.07 -2.69
CA ALA A 32 -10.60 5.01 -3.33
C ALA A 32 -12.07 4.63 -3.18
N GLN A 33 -12.39 3.33 -3.06
CA GLN A 33 -13.76 2.83 -2.91
C GLN A 33 -14.31 3.00 -1.49
N VAL A 34 -13.43 3.05 -0.49
CA VAL A 34 -13.80 3.13 0.93
C VAL A 34 -13.48 4.47 1.56
N SER A 35 -12.64 5.29 0.92
CA SER A 35 -12.14 6.55 1.49
C SER A 35 -13.27 7.51 1.88
N ALA A 36 -14.32 7.59 1.07
CA ALA A 36 -15.49 8.44 1.35
C ALA A 36 -16.36 7.93 2.53
N GLN A 37 -16.16 6.67 2.93
CA GLN A 37 -16.90 6.03 4.04
C GLN A 37 -16.10 6.07 5.36
N LEU A 38 -14.83 6.49 5.31
CA LEU A 38 -14.04 6.64 6.52
C LEU A 38 -14.63 7.76 7.38
N PRO A 39 -14.70 7.55 8.71
CA PRO A 39 -15.14 8.62 9.60
C PRO A 39 -14.18 9.83 9.50
N PRO A 40 -14.65 11.05 9.68
CA PRO A 40 -13.78 12.22 9.76
C PRO A 40 -12.74 12.03 10.88
N VAL A 41 -11.59 12.68 10.73
CA VAL A 41 -10.56 12.64 11.78
C VAL A 41 -11.11 13.37 13.02
N PRO A 42 -11.14 12.70 14.19
CA PRO A 42 -11.61 13.37 15.41
C PRO A 42 -10.70 14.55 15.78
N PRO A 43 -11.23 15.65 16.32
CA PRO A 43 -10.42 16.84 16.64
C PRO A 43 -9.38 16.59 17.73
N ASP A 44 -9.57 15.58 18.57
CA ASP A 44 -8.67 15.13 19.62
C ASP A 44 -7.73 14.00 19.19
N ARG A 45 -7.73 13.64 17.91
CA ARG A 45 -6.88 12.60 17.33
C ARG A 45 -6.16 13.10 16.10
N ALA A 46 -5.01 12.49 15.82
CA ALA A 46 -4.33 12.60 14.54
C ALA A 46 -4.44 11.26 13.79
N ARG A 47 -4.76 11.30 12.53
CA ARG A 47 -4.84 10.08 11.69
C ARG A 47 -3.53 9.86 10.98
N PHE A 48 -2.92 8.70 11.20
CA PHE A 48 -1.76 8.23 10.47
C PHE A 48 -2.19 7.25 9.41
N PHE A 49 -1.95 7.54 8.15
CA PHE A 49 -1.98 6.55 7.07
C PHE A 49 -0.60 5.94 6.89
N PHE A 50 -0.54 4.62 6.91
CA PHE A 50 0.66 3.85 6.60
C PHE A 50 0.42 3.12 5.29
N TYR A 51 1.35 3.23 4.34
CA TYR A 51 1.20 2.58 3.05
C TYR A 51 2.54 2.18 2.44
N ARG A 52 2.47 1.19 1.56
CA ARG A 52 3.62 0.65 0.83
C ARG A 52 3.24 0.41 -0.61
N ASP A 53 4.18 0.66 -1.54
CA ASP A 53 3.97 0.35 -2.94
C ASP A 53 4.00 -1.17 -3.18
N TYR A 54 3.32 -1.60 -4.25
CA TYR A 54 3.50 -2.95 -4.75
C TYR A 54 4.90 -3.05 -5.37
N SER A 55 5.62 -4.09 -4.98
CA SER A 55 6.92 -4.42 -5.54
C SER A 55 7.08 -5.93 -5.47
N LEU A 56 7.63 -6.55 -6.50
CA LEU A 56 8.03 -7.96 -6.43
C LEU A 56 9.21 -8.16 -5.47
N TYR A 57 9.92 -7.07 -5.20
CA TYR A 57 11.02 -7.04 -4.26
C TYR A 57 10.47 -7.02 -2.83
N ASN A 58 10.94 -7.94 -1.97
CA ASN A 58 10.44 -8.12 -0.59
C ASN A 58 8.93 -8.36 -0.51
N SER A 59 8.36 -9.04 -1.50
CA SER A 59 6.92 -9.28 -1.56
C SER A 59 6.41 -10.22 -0.45
N ASP A 60 7.28 -11.02 0.13
CA ASP A 60 7.02 -11.94 1.24
C ASP A 60 7.15 -11.28 2.62
N GLN A 61 7.82 -10.12 2.70
CA GLN A 61 8.06 -9.41 3.96
C GLN A 61 6.89 -8.51 4.34
N ARG A 62 6.45 -8.64 5.60
CA ARG A 62 5.38 -7.83 6.21
C ARG A 62 5.86 -7.25 7.52
N PRO A 63 6.74 -6.23 7.48
CA PRO A 63 7.30 -5.69 8.68
C PRO A 63 6.26 -4.95 9.52
N MET A 64 6.46 -4.99 10.85
CA MET A 64 5.67 -4.24 11.80
C MET A 64 6.05 -2.77 11.77
N ILE A 65 5.08 -1.88 11.77
CA ILE A 65 5.27 -0.44 11.96
C ILE A 65 5.04 -0.12 13.42
N THR A 66 5.94 0.64 14.00
CA THR A 66 5.83 1.07 15.41
C THR A 66 5.76 2.60 15.52
N LEU A 67 5.03 3.08 16.53
CA LEU A 67 5.05 4.46 17.00
C LEU A 67 5.57 4.47 18.44
N ASN A 68 6.67 5.17 18.69
CA ASN A 68 7.36 5.18 19.99
C ASN A 68 7.62 3.76 20.53
N GLY A 69 8.01 2.84 19.64
CA GLY A 69 8.29 1.44 19.96
C GLY A 69 7.04 0.54 20.13
N GLN A 70 5.83 1.10 20.11
CA GLN A 70 4.60 0.33 20.21
C GLN A 70 4.10 -0.09 18.81
N PRO A 71 3.78 -1.37 18.58
CA PRO A 71 3.23 -1.85 17.33
C PRO A 71 1.88 -1.20 17.02
N VAL A 72 1.72 -0.66 15.81
CA VAL A 72 0.47 0.01 15.38
C VAL A 72 -0.12 -0.53 14.09
N ALA A 73 0.71 -1.06 13.19
CA ALA A 73 0.25 -1.58 11.91
C ALA A 73 1.24 -2.57 11.33
N ILE A 74 0.79 -3.35 10.34
CA ILE A 74 1.63 -4.18 9.49
C ILE A 74 1.77 -3.48 8.14
N SER A 75 2.99 -3.44 7.60
CA SER A 75 3.27 -2.87 6.28
C SER A 75 2.95 -3.89 5.19
N GLU A 76 1.70 -3.90 4.75
CA GLU A 76 1.25 -4.76 3.66
C GLU A 76 1.72 -4.23 2.30
N ILE A 77 2.19 -5.13 1.43
CA ILE A 77 2.64 -4.77 0.08
C ILE A 77 1.45 -4.32 -0.78
N GLY A 78 1.59 -3.19 -1.49
CA GLY A 78 0.50 -2.59 -2.25
C GLY A 78 -0.68 -2.15 -1.38
N GLY A 79 -0.47 -2.05 -0.06
CA GLY A 79 -1.50 -1.80 0.94
C GLY A 79 -1.48 -0.41 1.53
N VAL A 80 -2.62 -0.02 2.11
CA VAL A 80 -2.77 1.15 2.97
C VAL A 80 -3.66 0.78 4.16
N THR A 81 -3.30 1.29 5.33
CA THR A 81 -4.09 1.21 6.57
C THR A 81 -4.01 2.53 7.31
N TYR A 82 -4.85 2.73 8.34
CA TYR A 82 -4.73 3.92 9.18
C TYR A 82 -4.88 3.60 10.67
N ARG A 83 -4.38 4.52 11.50
CA ARG A 83 -4.62 4.54 12.95
C ARG A 83 -4.85 5.97 13.42
N ASP A 84 -5.84 6.14 14.29
CA ASP A 84 -6.13 7.42 14.96
C ASP A 84 -5.41 7.44 16.31
N MET A 85 -4.46 8.35 16.47
CA MET A 85 -3.57 8.47 17.62
C MET A 85 -3.82 9.77 18.37
N PRO A 86 -3.55 9.85 19.68
CA PRO A 86 -3.55 11.14 20.37
C PRO A 86 -2.59 12.14 19.72
N PRO A 87 -2.82 13.46 19.85
CA PRO A 87 -1.80 14.44 19.44
C PRO A 87 -0.50 14.25 20.21
N GLY A 88 0.66 14.43 19.54
CA GLY A 88 1.95 14.24 20.17
C GLY A 88 3.11 14.10 19.19
N ASN A 89 4.29 13.81 19.74
CA ASN A 89 5.48 13.51 18.96
C ASN A 89 5.68 11.99 18.89
N TYR A 90 5.89 11.48 17.68
CA TYR A 90 6.02 10.06 17.41
C TYR A 90 7.31 9.76 16.68
N LEU A 91 8.08 8.82 17.21
CA LEU A 91 9.13 8.14 16.46
C LEU A 91 8.47 7.03 15.65
N VAL A 92 8.37 7.21 14.34
CA VAL A 92 7.88 6.19 13.41
C VAL A 92 9.04 5.31 13.00
N SER A 93 8.93 4.02 13.27
CA SER A 93 9.98 3.05 13.01
C SER A 93 9.43 1.78 12.36
N VAL A 94 10.27 1.14 11.55
CA VAL A 94 10.02 -0.20 11.02
C VAL A 94 11.22 -1.06 11.40
N PRO A 95 11.23 -1.63 12.62
CA PRO A 95 12.31 -2.49 13.07
C PRO A 95 12.32 -3.79 12.27
N TYR A 96 13.36 -3.99 11.47
CA TYR A 96 13.50 -5.19 10.65
C TYR A 96 14.64 -6.09 11.15
N SER A 97 15.76 -5.49 11.57
CA SER A 97 16.92 -6.22 12.05
C SER A 97 17.70 -5.41 13.07
N ALA A 98 18.21 -6.06 14.12
CA ALA A 98 19.10 -5.44 15.09
C ALA A 98 20.48 -5.07 14.50
N ILE A 99 20.82 -5.57 13.31
CA ILE A 99 22.13 -5.39 12.68
C ILE A 99 22.17 -4.14 11.77
N TYR A 100 20.99 -3.69 11.29
CA TYR A 100 20.91 -2.58 10.34
C TYR A 100 20.29 -1.35 11.00
N PRO A 101 20.81 -0.14 10.69
CA PRO A 101 20.24 1.08 11.25
C PRO A 101 18.83 1.29 10.74
N ASN A 102 17.90 1.49 11.66
CA ASN A 102 16.55 1.92 11.31
C ASN A 102 16.61 3.31 10.68
N LYS A 103 15.87 3.49 9.57
CA LYS A 103 15.68 4.80 8.96
C LYS A 103 14.37 5.41 9.45
N ASP A 104 14.37 5.71 10.74
CA ASP A 104 13.21 6.23 11.47
C ASP A 104 12.92 7.70 11.16
N LYS A 105 11.69 8.14 11.43
CA LYS A 105 11.28 9.54 11.31
C LYS A 105 10.55 10.01 12.57
N ILE A 106 10.87 11.23 13.01
CA ILE A 106 10.13 11.91 14.07
C ILE A 106 9.05 12.78 13.41
N VAL A 107 7.84 12.66 13.92
CA VAL A 107 6.65 13.36 13.44
C VAL A 107 5.95 14.01 14.62
N ALA A 108 5.66 15.32 14.52
CA ALA A 108 4.71 15.99 15.38
C ALA A 108 3.31 15.92 14.73
N ALA A 109 2.33 15.40 15.45
CA ALA A 109 0.97 15.22 14.97
C ALA A 109 0.00 16.00 15.87
N ALA A 110 -0.73 16.94 15.28
CA ALA A 110 -1.75 17.73 15.98
C ALA A 110 -3.15 17.08 15.86
N GLY A 111 -4.06 17.46 16.76
CA GLY A 111 -5.44 17.02 16.68
C GLY A 111 -6.11 17.49 15.38
N GLY A 112 -6.93 16.64 14.77
CA GLY A 112 -7.54 16.85 13.46
C GLY A 112 -6.59 16.70 12.27
N GLN A 113 -5.29 16.49 12.49
CA GLN A 113 -4.29 16.37 11.43
C GLN A 113 -4.29 14.95 10.82
N THR A 114 -4.00 14.89 9.52
CA THR A 114 -3.65 13.65 8.83
C THR A 114 -2.17 13.62 8.48
N VAL A 115 -1.51 12.53 8.81
CA VAL A 115 -0.09 12.26 8.53
C VAL A 115 0.00 11.07 7.58
N TYR A 116 0.83 11.19 6.55
CA TYR A 116 1.04 10.12 5.57
C TYR A 116 2.46 9.58 5.66
N VAL A 117 2.54 8.28 5.95
CA VAL A 117 3.78 7.55 6.15
C VAL A 117 3.90 6.47 5.09
N LYS A 118 4.86 6.61 4.21
CA LYS A 118 5.21 5.60 3.20
C LYS A 118 6.35 4.73 3.70
N ILE A 119 6.20 3.42 3.53
CA ILE A 119 7.26 2.46 3.82
C ILE A 119 7.88 2.04 2.49
N LEU A 120 9.14 2.38 2.29
CA LEU A 120 9.91 1.94 1.13
C LEU A 120 10.67 0.67 1.46
N SER A 121 10.76 -0.23 0.49
CA SER A 121 11.69 -1.36 0.51
C SER A 121 12.91 -0.99 -0.31
N GLU A 122 14.08 -0.96 0.30
CA GLU A 122 15.33 -0.62 -0.36
C GLU A 122 16.34 -1.75 -0.20
N LYS A 123 17.23 -1.90 -1.17
CA LYS A 123 18.43 -2.72 -1.00
C LYS A 123 19.42 -2.00 -0.10
N TYR A 124 19.99 -2.72 0.85
CA TYR A 124 21.08 -2.19 1.63
C TYR A 124 22.39 -2.46 0.88
N GLU A 125 22.83 -1.47 0.10
CA GLU A 125 24.14 -1.53 -0.59
C GLU A 125 25.26 -1.25 0.43
N GLN A 126 25.84 -2.29 0.99
CA GLN A 126 27.18 -2.23 1.56
C GLN A 126 28.16 -2.88 0.58
N ASN A 127 29.31 -2.24 0.35
CA ASN A 127 30.47 -2.82 -0.34
C ASN A 127 31.04 -3.99 0.49
N VAL A 128 30.32 -5.10 0.57
CA VAL A 128 30.78 -6.31 1.27
C VAL A 128 31.21 -7.33 0.23
N THR A 129 32.51 -7.48 0.08
CA THR A 129 33.21 -8.24 -0.95
C THR A 129 33.11 -9.77 -0.80
N LEU A 130 32.37 -10.36 0.12
CA LEU A 130 32.50 -11.80 0.40
C LEU A 130 31.20 -12.65 0.46
N LEU A 131 30.02 -12.07 0.47
CA LEU A 131 28.76 -12.81 0.35
C LEU A 131 27.73 -11.90 -0.31
N ASP A 132 27.17 -12.33 -1.43
CA ASP A 132 26.12 -11.62 -2.20
C ASP A 132 24.78 -11.44 -1.42
N TYR A 133 24.81 -11.51 -0.11
CA TYR A 133 23.63 -11.29 0.72
C TYR A 133 23.51 -9.80 1.05
N GLN A 134 22.67 -9.10 0.28
CA GLN A 134 22.27 -7.73 0.56
C GLN A 134 20.92 -7.80 1.29
N PRO A 135 20.91 -7.57 2.60
CA PRO A 135 19.65 -7.56 3.32
C PRO A 135 18.82 -6.35 2.91
N ASP A 136 17.57 -6.59 2.76
CA ASP A 136 16.59 -5.57 2.49
C ASP A 136 16.33 -4.73 3.73
N ILE A 137 16.18 -3.44 3.53
CA ILE A 137 15.82 -2.51 4.61
C ILE A 137 14.49 -1.85 4.31
N PHE A 138 13.81 -1.46 5.37
CA PHE A 138 12.61 -0.65 5.27
C PHE A 138 12.91 0.78 5.70
N VAL A 139 12.47 1.74 4.89
CA VAL A 139 12.71 3.17 5.13
C VAL A 139 11.38 3.87 5.34
N VAL A 140 11.30 4.65 6.41
CA VAL A 140 10.14 5.48 6.71
C VAL A 140 10.26 6.82 5.96
N VAL A 141 9.26 7.17 5.18
CA VAL A 141 9.19 8.44 4.45
C VAL A 141 7.90 9.17 4.80
N LEU A 142 7.99 10.45 5.17
CA LEU A 142 6.83 11.32 5.31
C LEU A 142 6.51 11.91 3.95
N VAL A 143 5.26 11.81 3.52
CA VAL A 143 4.82 12.23 2.19
C VAL A 143 3.85 13.40 2.31
N ASP A 144 3.99 14.36 1.39
CA ASP A 144 3.05 15.46 1.29
C ASP A 144 1.61 14.97 1.10
N PRO A 145 0.61 15.58 1.77
CA PRO A 145 -0.77 15.11 1.70
C PRO A 145 -1.35 15.01 0.29
N ALA A 146 -1.06 15.97 -0.59
CA ALA A 146 -1.59 15.94 -1.96
C ALA A 146 -1.01 14.80 -2.78
N GLN A 147 0.30 14.55 -2.65
CA GLN A 147 0.97 13.42 -3.27
C GLN A 147 0.47 12.08 -2.70
N ALA A 148 0.43 11.96 -1.37
CA ALA A 148 0.02 10.74 -0.69
C ALA A 148 -1.40 10.31 -1.06
N GLN A 149 -2.35 11.25 -1.14
CA GLN A 149 -3.73 10.96 -1.54
C GLN A 149 -3.81 10.35 -2.94
N GLN A 150 -2.99 10.81 -3.87
CA GLN A 150 -2.91 10.22 -5.21
C GLN A 150 -2.32 8.81 -5.17
N GLU A 151 -1.24 8.63 -4.40
CA GLU A 151 -0.56 7.34 -4.28
C GLU A 151 -1.42 6.26 -3.62
N ILE A 152 -2.15 6.61 -2.54
CA ILE A 152 -2.97 5.63 -1.79
C ILE A 152 -4.29 5.27 -2.47
N ALA A 153 -4.79 6.07 -3.39
CA ALA A 153 -6.09 5.86 -4.04
C ALA A 153 -6.21 4.46 -4.69
N SER A 154 -5.15 3.98 -5.30
CA SER A 154 -5.08 2.67 -5.96
C SER A 154 -4.71 1.52 -5.01
N LYS A 155 -4.24 1.80 -3.79
CA LYS A 155 -3.80 0.78 -2.83
C LYS A 155 -4.95 -0.06 -2.31
N ARG A 156 -4.65 -1.29 -1.93
CA ARG A 156 -5.60 -2.14 -1.21
C ARG A 156 -5.75 -1.66 0.23
N PHE A 157 -6.99 -1.49 0.68
CA PHE A 157 -7.28 -1.06 2.04
C PHE A 157 -7.29 -2.26 3.02
N PHE A 158 -6.60 -2.09 4.14
CA PHE A 158 -6.56 -3.00 5.27
C PHE A 158 -7.07 -2.23 6.50
N PRO A 159 -8.23 -2.59 7.08
CA PRO A 159 -8.83 -1.91 8.22
C PRO A 159 -8.04 -2.05 9.53
#